data_a2d369352e74ebd3d99efee2ba076df9
#
_entry.id   a2d369352e74ebd3d99efee2ba076df9
#
_cell.length_a   1.000
_cell.length_b   1.000
_cell.length_c   1.000
_cell.angle_alpha   90.00
_cell.angle_beta   90.00
_cell.angle_gamma   90.00
#
_symmetry.space_group_name_H-M   'P 1'
#
loop_
_entity.id
_entity.type
_entity.pdbx_description
1 polymer ?
#
loop_
_entity_poly.entity_id
_entity_poly.type
_entity_poly.pdbx_seq_one_letter_code
_entity_poly.pdbx_strand_id
1 'polypeptide(L)'
;MSDDEIKNLEIKLRSIIQTIDVADALTTPLTLSIENLLKISAAEMNSEEASVIIRDGDEGDLRFVAAIGKVAEHLKTLKIPSGKGIAGFVFSSGQPMALTDVSDEDKFYAEVDKQTGYSTQTILAMPLRHEGEIIGVLEYINRIGEPPYEPFTAAEMDKVALFAEAIASLVNAYESAKLFRDLGDKMLSSDEKLKLEELRKWIKDLRETNEHKEMIDLALIVRELAGRGDAERQMCKGILESVLQYSDTKTETSFLSFR
;
A
#
# COMPACT_ATOMS: atom_id res chain seq x y z
N MET A 1 -24.47 22.76 -21.08
CA MET A 1 -24.70 21.34 -20.80
C MET A 1 -26.19 21.11 -20.72
N SER A 2 -26.69 20.03 -21.35
CA SER A 2 -28.07 19.61 -21.18
C SER A 2 -28.29 18.95 -19.81
N ASP A 3 -29.56 18.90 -19.33
CA ASP A 3 -29.86 18.24 -18.04
C ASP A 3 -29.44 16.76 -18.03
N ASP A 4 -29.49 16.08 -19.17
CA ASP A 4 -29.04 14.70 -19.33
C ASP A 4 -27.51 14.56 -19.23
N GLU A 5 -26.74 15.53 -19.76
CA GLU A 5 -25.28 15.56 -19.61
C GLU A 5 -24.86 15.77 -18.16
N ILE A 6 -25.56 16.65 -17.43
CA ILE A 6 -25.32 16.90 -16.00
C ILE A 6 -25.60 15.64 -15.19
N LYS A 7 -26.74 15.00 -15.41
CA LYS A 7 -27.12 13.78 -14.70
C LYS A 7 -26.15 12.60 -14.96
N ASN A 8 -25.66 12.46 -16.17
CA ASN A 8 -24.66 11.45 -16.52
C ASN A 8 -23.31 11.73 -15.85
N LEU A 9 -22.91 13.01 -15.76
CA LEU A 9 -21.71 13.43 -15.05
C LEU A 9 -21.81 13.13 -13.55
N GLU A 10 -22.95 13.44 -12.91
CA GLU A 10 -23.18 13.12 -11.50
C GLU A 10 -23.08 11.64 -11.20
N ILE A 11 -23.65 10.78 -12.05
CA ILE A 11 -23.57 9.32 -11.89
C ILE A 11 -22.12 8.84 -11.97
N LYS A 12 -21.33 9.35 -12.95
CA LYS A 12 -19.93 9.00 -13.10
C LYS A 12 -19.10 9.45 -11.91
N LEU A 13 -19.27 10.69 -11.45
CA LEU A 13 -18.56 11.23 -10.29
C LEU A 13 -18.89 10.46 -9.02
N ARG A 14 -20.15 10.11 -8.80
CA ARG A 14 -20.58 9.28 -7.68
C ARG A 14 -19.85 7.93 -7.69
N SER A 15 -19.83 7.24 -8.82
CA SER A 15 -19.13 5.94 -8.97
C SER A 15 -17.62 6.05 -8.68
N ILE A 16 -16.96 7.10 -9.18
CA ILE A 16 -15.54 7.33 -8.95
C ILE A 16 -15.24 7.56 -7.47
N ILE A 17 -16.01 8.42 -6.79
CA ILE A 17 -15.83 8.72 -5.37
C ILE A 17 -16.05 7.47 -4.52
N GLN A 18 -17.10 6.70 -4.83
CA GLN A 18 -17.35 5.43 -4.16
C GLN A 18 -16.14 4.47 -4.30
N THR A 19 -15.54 4.41 -5.49
CA THR A 19 -14.35 3.58 -5.74
C THR A 19 -13.15 4.05 -4.91
N ILE A 20 -12.91 5.36 -4.85
CA ILE A 20 -11.83 5.96 -4.05
C ILE A 20 -12.04 5.66 -2.56
N ASP A 21 -13.23 5.88 -2.02
CA ASP A 21 -13.51 5.70 -0.60
C ASP A 21 -13.45 4.22 -0.19
N VAL A 22 -13.84 3.27 -1.06
CA VAL A 22 -13.61 1.84 -0.86
C VAL A 22 -12.12 1.54 -0.84
N ALA A 23 -11.35 2.07 -1.77
CA ALA A 23 -9.90 1.87 -1.81
C ALA A 23 -9.22 2.42 -0.54
N ASP A 24 -9.62 3.59 -0.05
CA ASP A 24 -9.10 4.16 1.20
C ASP A 24 -9.48 3.33 2.42
N ALA A 25 -10.72 2.83 2.49
CA ALA A 25 -11.17 1.93 3.55
C ALA A 25 -10.40 0.59 3.56
N LEU A 26 -9.91 0.15 2.41
CA LEU A 26 -9.09 -1.05 2.30
C LEU A 26 -7.60 -0.80 2.59
N THR A 27 -7.04 0.33 2.15
CA THR A 27 -5.60 0.63 2.27
C THR A 27 -5.18 1.04 3.67
N THR A 28 -5.99 1.82 4.40
CA THR A 28 -5.66 2.30 5.74
C THR A 28 -5.35 1.18 6.74
N PRO A 29 -6.19 0.12 6.88
CA PRO A 29 -5.87 -0.99 7.78
C PRO A 29 -4.65 -1.80 7.35
N LEU A 30 -4.36 -1.87 6.04
CA LEU A 30 -3.16 -2.56 5.53
C LEU A 30 -1.90 -1.80 5.91
N THR A 31 -1.89 -0.48 5.77
CA THR A 31 -0.76 0.36 6.22
C THR A 31 -0.50 0.19 7.71
N LEU A 32 -1.54 0.23 8.54
CA LEU A 32 -1.42 -0.02 9.98
C LEU A 32 -0.88 -1.43 10.30
N SER A 33 -1.31 -2.44 9.55
CA SER A 33 -0.81 -3.82 9.72
C SER A 33 0.66 -3.94 9.34
N ILE A 34 1.09 -3.29 8.26
CA ILE A 34 2.51 -3.22 7.84
C ILE A 34 3.33 -2.52 8.93
N GLU A 35 2.89 -1.36 9.44
CA GLU A 35 3.60 -0.64 10.50
C GLU A 35 3.69 -1.45 11.81
N ASN A 36 2.65 -2.19 12.17
CA ASN A 36 2.66 -3.04 13.37
C ASN A 36 3.64 -4.22 13.22
N LEU A 37 3.64 -4.90 12.06
CA LEU A 37 4.63 -5.95 11.80
C LEU A 37 6.04 -5.38 11.76
N LEU A 38 6.22 -4.20 11.19
CA LEU A 38 7.51 -3.52 11.16
C LEU A 38 8.02 -3.21 12.58
N LYS A 39 7.16 -2.74 13.49
CA LYS A 39 7.51 -2.52 14.90
C LYS A 39 7.92 -3.80 15.62
N ILE A 40 7.15 -4.88 15.43
CA ILE A 40 7.45 -6.17 16.04
C ILE A 40 8.78 -6.71 15.53
N SER A 41 8.98 -6.68 14.21
CA SER A 41 10.19 -7.20 13.58
C SER A 41 11.44 -6.36 13.92
N ALA A 42 11.32 -5.03 14.02
CA ALA A 42 12.42 -4.17 14.44
C ALA A 42 12.87 -4.46 15.88
N ALA A 43 11.91 -4.68 16.78
CA ALA A 43 12.21 -5.09 18.15
C ALA A 43 12.94 -6.44 18.21
N GLU A 44 12.52 -7.43 17.40
CA GLU A 44 13.19 -8.74 17.29
C GLU A 44 14.61 -8.62 16.69
N MET A 45 14.85 -7.63 15.83
CA MET A 45 16.16 -7.36 15.21
C MET A 45 17.01 -6.41 16.05
N ASN A 46 16.51 -5.96 17.20
CA ASN A 46 17.18 -4.99 18.06
C ASN A 46 17.60 -3.75 17.28
N SER A 47 16.70 -3.22 16.43
CA SER A 47 16.94 -2.04 15.59
C SER A 47 16.10 -0.84 16.02
N GLU A 48 16.67 0.36 15.92
CA GLU A 48 15.98 1.62 16.28
C GLU A 48 14.96 2.04 15.22
N GLU A 49 15.32 1.84 13.96
CA GLU A 49 14.56 2.30 12.79
C GLU A 49 14.31 1.11 11.85
N ALA A 50 13.16 1.10 11.22
CA ALA A 50 12.88 0.15 10.16
C ALA A 50 11.96 0.78 9.11
N SER A 51 12.07 0.30 7.85
CA SER A 51 11.28 0.81 6.75
C SER A 51 10.88 -0.28 5.76
N VAL A 52 9.75 -0.06 5.11
CA VAL A 52 9.27 -0.81 3.96
C VAL A 52 9.29 0.12 2.76
N ILE A 53 10.05 -0.26 1.76
CA ILE A 53 10.32 0.51 0.56
C ILE A 53 9.81 -0.31 -0.63
N ILE A 54 9.11 0.33 -1.56
CA ILE A 54 8.59 -0.35 -2.76
C ILE A 54 8.87 0.48 -4.01
N ARG A 55 8.68 -0.15 -5.15
CA ARG A 55 8.78 0.52 -6.45
C ARG A 55 7.73 1.61 -6.60
N ASP A 56 8.13 2.76 -7.15
CA ASP A 56 7.26 3.89 -7.47
C ASP A 56 7.25 4.15 -8.98
N GLY A 57 6.18 3.73 -9.63
CA GLY A 57 6.00 3.90 -11.07
C GLY A 57 6.94 3.07 -11.94
N ASP A 58 7.01 3.44 -13.23
CA ASP A 58 7.72 2.68 -14.27
C ASP A 58 9.22 3.00 -14.35
N GLU A 59 9.64 4.15 -13.83
CA GLU A 59 11.05 4.60 -13.86
C GLU A 59 11.94 3.84 -12.87
N GLY A 60 11.33 3.06 -11.97
CA GLY A 60 12.04 2.19 -11.04
C GLY A 60 12.56 2.89 -9.79
N ASP A 61 12.15 4.13 -9.54
CA ASP A 61 12.36 4.80 -8.26
C ASP A 61 11.71 4.01 -7.13
N LEU A 62 12.22 4.20 -5.91
CA LEU A 62 11.68 3.56 -4.72
C LEU A 62 11.07 4.61 -3.79
N ARG A 63 9.94 4.27 -3.14
CA ARG A 63 9.27 5.10 -2.13
C ARG A 63 9.02 4.34 -0.85
N PHE A 64 8.96 5.05 0.26
CA PHE A 64 8.62 4.48 1.56
C PHE A 64 7.10 4.32 1.70
N VAL A 65 6.65 3.10 2.01
CA VAL A 65 5.23 2.80 2.32
C VAL A 65 4.99 2.91 3.81
N ALA A 66 5.90 2.37 4.60
CA ALA A 66 5.85 2.40 6.04
C ALA A 66 7.27 2.64 6.58
N ALA A 67 7.35 3.34 7.68
CA ALA A 67 8.59 3.55 8.42
C ALA A 67 8.27 3.71 9.90
N ILE A 68 9.21 3.30 10.75
CA ILE A 68 9.16 3.51 12.19
C ILE A 68 10.47 4.12 12.67
N GLY A 69 10.44 4.84 13.79
CA GLY A 69 11.58 5.48 14.39
C GLY A 69 11.53 7.00 14.32
N LYS A 70 12.67 7.65 14.58
CA LYS A 70 12.74 9.11 14.78
C LYS A 70 12.40 9.93 13.54
N VAL A 71 12.73 9.42 12.36
CA VAL A 71 12.59 10.16 11.08
C VAL A 71 11.48 9.57 10.17
N ALA A 72 10.65 8.67 10.70
CA ALA A 72 9.65 7.92 9.94
C ALA A 72 8.74 8.80 9.06
N GLU A 73 8.21 9.90 9.60
CA GLU A 73 7.32 10.78 8.85
C GLU A 73 8.03 11.53 7.71
N HIS A 74 9.31 11.85 7.90
CA HIS A 74 10.10 12.48 6.85
C HIS A 74 10.41 11.46 5.72
N LEU A 75 10.77 10.23 6.07
CA LEU A 75 11.03 9.17 5.09
C LEU A 75 9.85 8.95 4.14
N LYS A 76 8.60 9.00 4.62
CA LYS A 76 7.39 8.84 3.78
C LYS A 76 7.27 9.90 2.66
N THR A 77 8.00 11.02 2.77
CA THR A 77 8.00 12.08 1.75
C THR A 77 9.15 11.97 0.75
N LEU A 78 10.09 11.06 0.99
CA LEU A 78 11.29 10.89 0.18
C LEU A 78 11.13 9.79 -0.88
N LYS A 79 11.95 9.91 -1.93
CA LYS A 79 12.14 8.88 -2.94
C LYS A 79 13.62 8.57 -3.08
N ILE A 80 13.91 7.32 -3.37
CA ILE A 80 15.27 6.84 -3.68
C ILE A 80 15.31 6.60 -5.19
N PRO A 81 16.21 7.26 -5.92
CA PRO A 81 16.35 7.06 -7.36
C PRO A 81 16.67 5.59 -7.71
N SER A 82 16.20 5.14 -8.85
CA SER A 82 16.39 3.78 -9.34
C SER A 82 17.84 3.30 -9.22
N GLY A 83 18.04 2.13 -8.62
CA GLY A 83 19.34 1.50 -8.46
C GLY A 83 20.26 2.19 -7.44
N LYS A 84 19.83 3.22 -6.73
CA LYS A 84 20.66 3.90 -5.72
C LYS A 84 20.49 3.28 -4.34
N GLY A 85 21.58 3.31 -3.60
CA GLY A 85 21.64 2.87 -2.21
C GLY A 85 21.56 1.35 -2.02
N ILE A 86 21.57 0.95 -0.77
CA ILE A 86 21.41 -0.46 -0.36
C ILE A 86 20.05 -0.99 -0.81
N ALA A 87 18.97 -0.18 -0.60
CA ALA A 87 17.63 -0.54 -1.06
C ALA A 87 17.59 -0.81 -2.57
N GLY A 88 18.16 0.09 -3.40
CA GLY A 88 18.19 -0.08 -4.85
C GLY A 88 19.01 -1.32 -5.29
N PHE A 89 20.11 -1.61 -4.62
CA PHE A 89 20.88 -2.82 -4.87
C PHE A 89 20.12 -4.10 -4.51
N VAL A 90 19.52 -4.16 -3.31
CA VAL A 90 18.72 -5.32 -2.85
C VAL A 90 17.50 -5.53 -3.75
N PHE A 91 16.82 -4.44 -4.13
CA PHE A 91 15.67 -4.50 -5.04
C PHE A 91 16.05 -5.07 -6.41
N SER A 92 17.19 -4.63 -6.99
CA SER A 92 17.61 -5.05 -8.33
C SER A 92 18.26 -6.44 -8.36
N SER A 93 19.06 -6.78 -7.34
CA SER A 93 19.78 -8.06 -7.29
C SER A 93 18.94 -9.20 -6.70
N GLY A 94 17.98 -8.86 -5.85
CA GLY A 94 17.23 -9.82 -5.03
C GLY A 94 18.08 -10.49 -3.95
N GLN A 95 19.29 -10.00 -3.68
CA GLN A 95 20.15 -10.53 -2.63
C GLN A 95 20.02 -9.69 -1.37
N PRO A 96 19.81 -10.31 -0.19
CA PRO A 96 19.83 -9.57 1.07
C PRO A 96 21.23 -9.00 1.32
N MET A 97 21.28 -7.87 2.04
CA MET A 97 22.54 -7.23 2.43
C MET A 97 22.49 -6.85 3.91
N ALA A 98 23.57 -7.18 4.62
CA ALA A 98 23.73 -6.85 6.04
C ALA A 98 25.11 -6.24 6.27
N LEU A 99 25.14 -5.04 6.85
CA LEU A 99 26.34 -4.28 7.14
C LEU A 99 26.35 -3.86 8.60
N THR A 100 27.49 -4.03 9.25
CA THR A 100 27.74 -3.54 10.62
C THR A 100 28.41 -2.18 10.66
N ASP A 101 28.87 -1.69 9.51
CA ASP A 101 29.40 -0.36 9.29
C ASP A 101 29.16 0.01 7.82
N VAL A 102 28.45 1.11 7.61
CA VAL A 102 28.13 1.63 6.26
C VAL A 102 29.15 2.64 5.75
N SER A 103 30.11 3.05 6.58
CA SER A 103 31.05 4.14 6.26
C SER A 103 31.95 3.85 5.07
N ASP A 104 32.28 2.58 4.85
CA ASP A 104 33.14 2.10 3.77
C ASP A 104 32.36 1.42 2.62
N GLU A 105 31.02 1.47 2.61
CA GLU A 105 30.21 0.81 1.60
C GLU A 105 29.88 1.76 0.44
N ASP A 106 30.45 1.50 -0.71
CA ASP A 106 30.26 2.29 -1.94
C ASP A 106 28.78 2.38 -2.41
N LYS A 107 27.98 1.41 -2.03
CA LYS A 107 26.54 1.39 -2.37
C LYS A 107 25.68 2.19 -1.40
N PHE A 108 26.24 2.68 -0.30
CA PHE A 108 25.46 3.47 0.65
C PHE A 108 25.06 4.83 0.07
N TYR A 109 23.78 5.14 0.08
CA TYR A 109 23.25 6.39 -0.45
C TYR A 109 23.00 7.41 0.67
N ALA A 110 24.02 8.12 1.04
CA ALA A 110 24.02 9.07 2.16
C ALA A 110 23.06 10.26 1.98
N GLU A 111 22.41 10.43 0.85
CA GLU A 111 21.51 11.56 0.60
C GLU A 111 20.24 11.48 1.47
N VAL A 112 19.75 10.27 1.77
CA VAL A 112 18.63 10.07 2.70
C VAL A 112 19.02 10.56 4.09
N ASP A 113 20.20 10.19 4.58
CA ASP A 113 20.73 10.65 5.87
C ASP A 113 20.87 12.18 5.91
N LYS A 114 21.40 12.79 4.86
CA LYS A 114 21.52 14.25 4.76
C LYS A 114 20.18 14.97 4.81
N GLN A 115 19.17 14.44 4.11
CA GLN A 115 17.85 15.05 4.05
C GLN A 115 17.09 14.90 5.36
N THR A 116 17.24 13.76 6.05
CA THR A 116 16.57 13.49 7.33
C THR A 116 17.31 14.01 8.54
N GLY A 117 18.60 14.29 8.41
CA GLY A 117 19.50 14.58 9.54
C GLY A 117 19.81 13.34 10.39
N TYR A 118 19.50 12.13 9.89
CA TYR A 118 19.81 10.87 10.55
C TYR A 118 21.25 10.43 10.25
N SER A 119 21.77 9.50 11.01
CA SER A 119 23.08 8.88 10.78
C SER A 119 22.96 7.37 10.81
N THR A 120 23.02 6.77 9.65
CA THR A 120 23.02 5.32 9.49
C THR A 120 24.40 4.77 9.80
N GLN A 121 24.49 3.76 10.66
CA GLN A 121 25.72 3.07 11.02
C GLN A 121 25.64 1.61 10.60
N THR A 122 24.56 0.92 10.92
CA THR A 122 24.32 -0.48 10.54
C THR A 122 23.04 -0.59 9.72
N ILE A 123 23.00 -1.53 8.80
CA ILE A 123 21.84 -1.80 7.97
C ILE A 123 21.69 -3.29 7.68
N LEU A 124 20.45 -3.77 7.75
CA LEU A 124 20.05 -5.06 7.22
C LEU A 124 18.91 -4.82 6.24
N ALA A 125 19.11 -5.15 4.98
CA ALA A 125 18.13 -5.01 3.92
C ALA A 125 17.76 -6.38 3.33
N MET A 126 16.46 -6.67 3.28
CA MET A 126 15.89 -7.94 2.81
C MET A 126 14.90 -7.68 1.67
N PRO A 127 15.00 -8.40 0.53
CA PRO A 127 14.03 -8.24 -0.54
C PRO A 127 12.65 -8.74 -0.12
N LEU A 128 11.62 -7.97 -0.42
CA LEU A 128 10.23 -8.39 -0.31
C LEU A 128 9.82 -9.11 -1.61
N ARG A 129 9.45 -10.38 -1.49
CA ARG A 129 9.08 -11.22 -2.64
C ARG A 129 7.61 -11.61 -2.60
N HIS A 130 6.96 -11.51 -3.73
CA HIS A 130 5.61 -12.01 -3.92
C HIS A 130 5.52 -12.74 -5.27
N GLU A 131 5.04 -14.00 -5.27
CA GLU A 131 4.93 -14.85 -6.47
C GLU A 131 6.21 -14.92 -7.32
N GLY A 132 7.37 -14.88 -6.65
CA GLY A 132 8.70 -14.95 -7.29
C GLY A 132 9.28 -13.61 -7.74
N GLU A 133 8.49 -12.55 -7.76
CA GLU A 133 8.94 -11.19 -8.10
C GLU A 133 9.37 -10.40 -6.86
N ILE A 134 10.32 -9.48 -7.04
CA ILE A 134 10.74 -8.55 -6.00
C ILE A 134 9.84 -7.31 -6.08
N ILE A 135 9.03 -7.10 -5.05
CA ILE A 135 8.07 -5.99 -4.99
C ILE A 135 8.54 -4.84 -4.10
N GLY A 136 9.60 -5.06 -3.32
CA GLY A 136 10.12 -4.04 -2.40
C GLY A 136 11.32 -4.51 -1.60
N VAL A 137 11.67 -3.73 -0.59
CA VAL A 137 12.78 -3.99 0.35
C VAL A 137 12.31 -3.66 1.76
N LEU A 138 12.63 -4.54 2.70
CA LEU A 138 12.51 -4.34 4.14
C LEU A 138 13.88 -3.97 4.69
N GLU A 139 13.99 -2.85 5.39
CA GLU A 139 15.23 -2.40 6.00
C GLU A 139 15.10 -2.26 7.51
N TYR A 140 16.17 -2.64 8.21
CA TYR A 140 16.40 -2.35 9.63
C TYR A 140 17.69 -1.55 9.73
N ILE A 141 17.63 -0.41 10.42
CA ILE A 141 18.71 0.55 10.49
C ILE A 141 19.08 0.78 11.93
N ASN A 142 20.38 0.82 12.20
CA ASN A 142 21.01 1.01 13.49
C ASN A 142 20.58 -0.02 14.54
N ARG A 143 21.43 -1.00 14.75
CA ARG A 143 21.29 -1.90 15.92
C ARG A 143 21.44 -1.10 17.20
N ILE A 144 20.59 -1.42 18.17
CA ILE A 144 20.69 -0.85 19.52
C ILE A 144 21.95 -1.40 20.19
N GLY A 145 22.82 -0.52 20.69
CA GLY A 145 24.08 -0.87 21.36
C GLY A 145 25.19 0.10 21.07
N GLU A 146 26.41 -0.30 21.37
CA GLU A 146 27.64 0.47 21.15
C GLU A 146 28.54 -0.23 20.14
N PRO A 147 29.23 0.53 19.24
CA PRO A 147 30.17 -0.08 18.32
C PRO A 147 31.39 -0.73 19.04
N PRO A 148 32.02 -1.77 18.48
CA PRO A 148 31.67 -2.39 17.22
C PRO A 148 30.40 -3.26 17.31
N TYR A 149 29.50 -3.11 16.33
CA TYR A 149 28.24 -3.87 16.33
C TYR A 149 28.46 -5.33 15.93
N GLU A 150 27.76 -6.23 16.61
CA GLU A 150 27.78 -7.65 16.25
C GLU A 150 27.13 -7.89 14.89
N PRO A 151 27.71 -8.78 14.06
CA PRO A 151 27.10 -9.17 12.78
C PRO A 151 25.71 -9.79 12.98
N PHE A 152 24.85 -9.62 11.97
CA PHE A 152 23.59 -10.32 11.93
C PHE A 152 23.80 -11.83 11.77
N THR A 153 23.23 -12.61 12.65
CA THR A 153 23.35 -14.07 12.67
C THR A 153 22.47 -14.73 11.62
N ALA A 154 22.78 -15.97 11.25
CA ALA A 154 21.92 -16.75 10.34
C ALA A 154 20.49 -16.90 10.90
N ALA A 155 20.33 -17.09 12.20
CA ALA A 155 19.01 -17.18 12.83
C ALA A 155 18.22 -15.87 12.76
N GLU A 156 18.87 -14.71 12.84
CA GLU A 156 18.23 -13.40 12.62
C GLU A 156 17.84 -13.24 11.15
N MET A 157 18.71 -13.65 10.21
CA MET A 157 18.39 -13.61 8.78
C MET A 157 17.18 -14.49 8.43
N ASP A 158 17.07 -15.70 9.03
CA ASP A 158 15.92 -16.58 8.86
C ASP A 158 14.63 -15.94 9.41
N LYS A 159 14.69 -15.30 10.59
CA LYS A 159 13.56 -14.56 11.15
C LYS A 159 13.13 -13.41 10.24
N VAL A 160 14.09 -12.62 9.74
CA VAL A 160 13.80 -11.50 8.83
C VAL A 160 13.14 -11.98 7.55
N ALA A 161 13.55 -13.13 7.01
CA ALA A 161 12.93 -13.72 5.82
C ALA A 161 11.43 -14.02 6.06
N LEU A 162 11.06 -14.55 7.25
CA LEU A 162 9.66 -14.79 7.61
C LEU A 162 8.84 -13.49 7.72
N PHE A 163 9.42 -12.45 8.34
CA PHE A 163 8.77 -11.13 8.39
C PHE A 163 8.63 -10.51 7.00
N ALA A 164 9.66 -10.66 6.16
CA ALA A 164 9.64 -10.15 4.79
C ALA A 164 8.53 -10.81 3.95
N GLU A 165 8.30 -12.12 4.10
CA GLU A 165 7.20 -12.83 3.43
C GLU A 165 5.82 -12.30 3.87
N ALA A 166 5.61 -12.15 5.19
CA ALA A 166 4.35 -11.61 5.72
C ALA A 166 4.10 -10.15 5.28
N ILE A 167 5.14 -9.31 5.35
CA ILE A 167 5.08 -7.91 4.92
C ILE A 167 4.84 -7.82 3.40
N ALA A 168 5.50 -8.66 2.59
CA ALA A 168 5.31 -8.69 1.15
C ALA A 168 3.85 -8.97 0.77
N SER A 169 3.19 -9.91 1.45
CA SER A 169 1.77 -10.21 1.24
C SER A 169 0.88 -9.00 1.54
N LEU A 170 1.14 -8.26 2.63
CA LEU A 170 0.40 -7.05 2.97
C LEU A 170 0.68 -5.90 1.99
N VAL A 171 1.93 -5.75 1.55
CA VAL A 171 2.34 -4.76 0.53
C VAL A 171 1.63 -5.02 -0.79
N ASN A 172 1.59 -6.27 -1.24
CA ASN A 172 0.86 -6.62 -2.47
C ASN A 172 -0.63 -6.28 -2.37
N ALA A 173 -1.27 -6.60 -1.24
CA ALA A 173 -2.67 -6.24 -1.01
C ALA A 173 -2.88 -4.71 -0.98
N TYR A 174 -1.96 -3.98 -0.36
CA TYR A 174 -1.97 -2.51 -0.33
C TYR A 174 -1.82 -1.89 -1.72
N GLU A 175 -0.84 -2.35 -2.53
CA GLU A 175 -0.64 -1.84 -3.89
C GLU A 175 -1.84 -2.14 -4.80
N SER A 176 -2.43 -3.32 -4.67
CA SER A 176 -3.65 -3.69 -5.40
C SER A 176 -4.83 -2.77 -5.06
N ALA A 177 -5.05 -2.49 -3.77
CA ALA A 177 -6.10 -1.57 -3.34
C ALA A 177 -5.81 -0.11 -3.75
N LYS A 178 -4.55 0.33 -3.66
CA LYS A 178 -4.11 1.66 -4.07
C LYS A 178 -4.34 1.94 -5.55
N LEU A 179 -4.18 0.93 -6.41
CA LEU A 179 -4.42 1.08 -7.85
C LEU A 179 -5.83 1.61 -8.15
N PHE A 180 -6.84 1.14 -7.45
CA PHE A 180 -8.22 1.63 -7.60
C PHE A 180 -8.38 3.09 -7.20
N ARG A 181 -7.71 3.52 -6.12
CA ARG A 181 -7.69 4.93 -5.69
C ARG A 181 -7.04 5.82 -6.75
N ASP A 182 -5.84 5.44 -7.21
CA ASP A 182 -5.07 6.23 -8.18
C ASP A 182 -5.81 6.36 -9.53
N LEU A 183 -6.54 5.33 -9.95
CA LEU A 183 -7.42 5.37 -11.13
C LEU A 183 -8.58 6.35 -10.92
N GLY A 184 -9.23 6.32 -9.75
CA GLY A 184 -10.30 7.24 -9.40
C GLY A 184 -9.83 8.70 -9.40
N ASP A 185 -8.69 8.99 -8.77
CA ASP A 185 -8.10 10.33 -8.72
C ASP A 185 -7.74 10.87 -10.12
N LYS A 186 -7.19 10.02 -10.99
CA LYS A 186 -6.91 10.38 -12.39
C LYS A 186 -8.18 10.70 -13.17
N MET A 187 -9.27 9.96 -12.95
CA MET A 187 -10.55 10.23 -13.59
C MET A 187 -11.18 11.55 -13.13
N LEU A 188 -11.03 11.91 -11.86
CA LEU A 188 -11.50 13.19 -11.31
C LEU A 188 -10.68 14.39 -11.82
N SER A 189 -9.37 14.23 -12.01
CA SER A 189 -8.49 15.32 -12.43
C SER A 189 -8.62 15.69 -13.92
N SER A 190 -9.26 14.85 -14.73
CA SER A 190 -9.40 15.08 -16.17
C SER A 190 -10.57 16.01 -16.57
N ASP A 191 -11.44 16.41 -15.66
CA ASP A 191 -12.59 17.27 -15.92
C ASP A 191 -12.38 18.71 -15.40
N GLU A 192 -11.80 19.59 -16.23
CA GLU A 192 -11.44 20.99 -15.90
C GLU A 192 -12.61 21.95 -15.64
N LYS A 193 -13.87 21.50 -15.68
CA LYS A 193 -15.05 22.40 -15.71
C LYS A 193 -15.83 22.54 -14.41
N LEU A 194 -15.49 21.79 -13.38
CA LEU A 194 -16.17 21.89 -12.08
C LEU A 194 -15.46 22.88 -11.16
N LYS A 195 -16.20 23.83 -10.58
CA LYS A 195 -15.66 24.71 -9.55
C LYS A 195 -15.30 23.87 -8.32
N LEU A 196 -14.05 23.92 -7.92
CA LEU A 196 -13.45 23.08 -6.89
C LEU A 196 -14.22 23.10 -5.54
N GLU A 197 -14.81 24.25 -5.19
CA GLU A 197 -15.62 24.42 -3.97
C GLU A 197 -16.97 23.69 -4.02
N GLU A 198 -17.64 23.73 -5.18
CA GLU A 198 -18.91 23.03 -5.39
C GLU A 198 -18.69 21.52 -5.39
N LEU A 199 -17.58 21.05 -6.00
CA LEU A 199 -17.18 19.65 -5.99
C LEU A 199 -16.87 19.15 -4.58
N ARG A 200 -16.10 19.90 -3.78
CA ARG A 200 -15.81 19.55 -2.38
C ARG A 200 -17.05 19.42 -1.54
N LYS A 201 -17.99 20.35 -1.67
CA LYS A 201 -19.26 20.29 -0.96
C LYS A 201 -20.05 19.05 -1.35
N TRP A 202 -20.18 18.80 -2.65
CA TRP A 202 -20.92 17.65 -3.17
C TRP A 202 -20.28 16.30 -2.72
N ILE A 203 -18.93 16.18 -2.74
CA ILE A 203 -18.22 15.01 -2.21
C ILE A 203 -18.55 14.78 -0.74
N LYS A 204 -18.53 15.85 0.07
CA LYS A 204 -18.86 15.75 1.50
C LYS A 204 -20.29 15.25 1.70
N ASP A 205 -21.25 15.85 0.99
CA ASP A 205 -22.67 15.49 1.08
C ASP A 205 -22.89 14.02 0.64
N LEU A 206 -22.18 13.56 -0.40
CA LEU A 206 -22.23 12.17 -0.86
C LEU A 206 -21.73 11.19 0.20
N ARG A 207 -20.60 11.48 0.86
CA ARG A 207 -20.03 10.63 1.92
C ARG A 207 -20.90 10.52 3.15
N GLU A 208 -21.79 11.49 3.37
CA GLU A 208 -22.73 11.48 4.48
C GLU A 208 -24.02 10.66 4.17
N THR A 209 -24.24 10.24 2.93
CA THR A 209 -25.41 9.42 2.57
C THR A 209 -25.35 8.02 3.21
N ASN A 210 -26.51 7.48 3.55
CA ASN A 210 -26.61 6.11 4.08
C ASN A 210 -26.16 5.08 3.04
N GLU A 211 -26.52 5.27 1.77
CA GLU A 211 -26.14 4.40 0.66
C GLU A 211 -24.60 4.28 0.55
N HIS A 212 -23.89 5.40 0.65
CA HIS A 212 -22.42 5.39 0.59
C HIS A 212 -21.81 4.65 1.79
N LYS A 213 -22.31 4.91 3.01
CA LYS A 213 -21.86 4.22 4.23
C LYS A 213 -22.12 2.70 4.16
N GLU A 214 -23.33 2.30 3.73
CA GLU A 214 -23.66 0.89 3.56
C GLU A 214 -22.77 0.20 2.53
N MET A 215 -22.39 0.90 1.45
CA MET A 215 -21.45 0.37 0.45
C MET A 215 -20.04 0.16 1.04
N ILE A 216 -19.54 1.11 1.82
CA ILE A 216 -18.25 0.97 2.51
C ILE A 216 -18.30 -0.19 3.51
N ASP A 217 -19.36 -0.29 4.31
CA ASP A 217 -19.54 -1.38 5.28
C ASP A 217 -19.56 -2.75 4.57
N LEU A 218 -20.27 -2.85 3.44
CA LEU A 218 -20.28 -4.08 2.64
C LEU A 218 -18.89 -4.44 2.11
N ALA A 219 -18.13 -3.46 1.60
CA ALA A 219 -16.77 -3.69 1.12
C ALA A 219 -15.85 -4.20 2.23
N LEU A 220 -15.98 -3.66 3.46
CA LEU A 220 -15.22 -4.11 4.63
C LEU A 220 -15.59 -5.54 5.04
N ILE A 221 -16.87 -5.90 5.02
CA ILE A 221 -17.34 -7.26 5.32
C ILE A 221 -16.78 -8.27 4.31
N VAL A 222 -16.86 -7.94 3.01
CA VAL A 222 -16.30 -8.79 1.95
C VAL A 222 -14.80 -9.00 2.14
N ARG A 223 -14.06 -7.93 2.47
CA ARG A 223 -12.63 -8.01 2.76
C ARG A 223 -12.35 -8.91 3.97
N GLU A 224 -13.09 -8.75 5.06
CA GLU A 224 -12.91 -9.57 6.27
C GLU A 224 -13.12 -11.05 5.98
N LEU A 225 -14.18 -11.40 5.24
CA LEU A 225 -14.46 -12.77 4.84
C LEU A 225 -13.37 -13.33 3.92
N ALA A 226 -12.92 -12.53 2.95
CA ALA A 226 -11.84 -12.93 2.04
C ALA A 226 -10.49 -13.16 2.76
N GLY A 227 -10.27 -12.49 3.90
CA GLY A 227 -9.06 -12.63 4.71
C GLY A 227 -9.02 -13.88 5.60
N ARG A 228 -10.16 -14.61 5.79
CA ARG A 228 -10.23 -15.72 6.75
C ARG A 228 -9.61 -17.03 6.23
N GLY A 229 -9.65 -17.31 4.92
CA GLY A 229 -9.08 -18.51 4.34
C GLY A 229 -9.61 -18.81 2.93
N ASP A 230 -9.07 -19.87 2.29
CA ASP A 230 -9.44 -20.20 0.92
C ASP A 230 -10.90 -20.66 0.80
N ALA A 231 -11.39 -21.43 1.76
CA ALA A 231 -12.76 -21.93 1.76
C ALA A 231 -13.76 -20.76 1.89
N GLU A 232 -13.51 -19.82 2.79
CA GLU A 232 -14.35 -18.65 2.99
C GLU A 232 -14.32 -17.73 1.79
N ARG A 233 -13.14 -17.53 1.15
CA ARG A 233 -13.01 -16.76 -0.10
C ARG A 233 -13.85 -17.36 -1.23
N GLN A 234 -13.75 -18.67 -1.44
CA GLN A 234 -14.50 -19.35 -2.49
C GLN A 234 -16.00 -19.28 -2.23
N MET A 235 -16.43 -19.48 -0.98
CA MET A 235 -17.83 -19.34 -0.59
C MET A 235 -18.33 -17.90 -0.81
N CYS A 236 -17.60 -16.91 -0.36
CA CYS A 236 -17.93 -15.49 -0.53
C CYS A 236 -18.07 -15.14 -2.02
N LYS A 237 -17.10 -15.56 -2.84
CA LYS A 237 -17.13 -15.38 -4.29
C LYS A 237 -18.37 -15.99 -4.92
N GLY A 238 -18.70 -17.25 -4.61
CA GLY A 238 -19.87 -17.94 -5.15
C GLY A 238 -21.19 -17.27 -4.76
N ILE A 239 -21.30 -16.76 -3.52
CA ILE A 239 -22.49 -16.02 -3.08
C ILE A 239 -22.62 -14.71 -3.86
N LEU A 240 -21.53 -13.94 -3.98
CA LEU A 240 -21.53 -12.65 -4.69
C LEU A 240 -21.85 -12.84 -6.18
N GLU A 241 -21.28 -13.83 -6.84
CA GLU A 241 -21.58 -14.17 -8.23
C GLU A 241 -23.06 -14.55 -8.42
N SER A 242 -23.63 -15.32 -7.49
CA SER A 242 -25.05 -15.70 -7.52
C SER A 242 -25.98 -14.50 -7.33
N VAL A 243 -25.62 -13.56 -6.45
CA VAL A 243 -26.38 -12.31 -6.25
C VAL A 243 -26.32 -11.41 -7.48
N LEU A 244 -25.14 -11.27 -8.11
CA LEU A 244 -24.98 -10.50 -9.35
C LEU A 244 -25.82 -11.10 -10.47
N GLN A 245 -25.74 -12.40 -10.68
CA GLN A 245 -26.53 -13.09 -11.70
C GLN A 245 -28.06 -12.94 -11.48
N TYR A 246 -28.51 -13.00 -10.22
CA TYR A 246 -29.92 -12.75 -9.88
C TYR A 246 -30.34 -11.31 -10.18
N SER A 247 -29.48 -10.35 -9.90
CA SER A 247 -29.70 -8.93 -10.17
C SER A 247 -29.85 -8.64 -11.67
N ASP A 248 -28.96 -9.23 -12.49
CA ASP A 248 -28.99 -9.07 -13.96
C ASP A 248 -30.25 -9.65 -14.58
N THR A 249 -30.69 -10.84 -14.12
CA THR A 249 -31.94 -11.45 -14.60
C THR A 249 -33.20 -10.66 -14.24
N LYS A 250 -33.19 -9.94 -13.09
CA LYS A 250 -34.30 -9.05 -12.71
C LYS A 250 -34.37 -7.81 -13.59
N THR A 251 -33.24 -7.28 -14.02
CA THR A 251 -33.17 -6.09 -14.89
C THR A 251 -33.72 -6.40 -16.27
N GLU A 252 -33.42 -7.57 -16.84
CA GLU A 252 -33.94 -8.03 -18.12
C GLU A 252 -35.44 -8.26 -18.11
N THR A 253 -35.98 -8.86 -17.03
CA THR A 253 -37.44 -9.09 -16.90
C THR A 253 -38.25 -7.79 -16.73
N SER A 254 -37.66 -6.74 -16.16
CA SER A 254 -38.29 -5.43 -16.03
C SER A 254 -38.47 -4.70 -17.36
N PHE A 255 -37.59 -4.92 -18.33
CA PHE A 255 -37.71 -4.35 -19.69
C PHE A 255 -38.71 -5.03 -20.59
N LEU A 256 -39.06 -6.28 -20.28
CA LEU A 256 -40.05 -7.07 -21.08
C LEU A 256 -41.50 -6.85 -20.64
N SER A 257 -41.75 -6.19 -19.50
CA SER A 257 -43.12 -5.94 -18.99
C SER A 257 -43.72 -4.59 -19.44
N PHE A 258 -43.05 -3.85 -20.33
CA PHE A 258 -43.53 -2.59 -20.94
C PHE A 258 -43.70 -2.70 -22.46
N ARG A 259 -44.27 -3.82 -22.94
CA ARG A 259 -44.80 -3.91 -24.31
C ARG A 259 -46.27 -4.28 -24.32
#